data_8d2163bacb372a004b67aeeab7a63d66
#
_entry.id   8d2163bacb372a004b67aeeab7a63d66
#
_cell.length_a   1.000
_cell.length_b   1.000
_cell.length_c   1.000
_cell.angle_alpha   90.00
_cell.angle_beta   90.00
_cell.angle_gamma   90.00
#
_symmetry.space_group_name_H-M   'P 1'
#
loop_
_entity.id
_entity.type
_entity.pdbx_description
1 polymer ?
#
loop_
_entity_poly.entity_id
_entity_poly.type
_entity_poly.pdbx_seq_one_letter_code
_entity_poly.pdbx_strand_id
1 'polypeptide(L)'
;MLSRLRPYLSFWAVCVVAIVVDVATKLLVVRHIPFGAYFSNDPARPPIMLFDRLWIVHVGNKGAAWGLGAEHDVRPFLIFLALAVLALVWRWRQPLLRELQGGQLAFGLFVGGTLGNVRDRLFGDHVIDFIDVHLPYYRFPAFNVADSCICVGVGIYIIMSYRHDRLRREAIVSHGGEDPPAGA
;
A
#
# COMPACT_ATOMS: atom_id res chain seq x y z
N MET A 1 3.66 20.44 22.22
CA MET A 1 2.96 19.65 21.19
C MET A 1 3.94 18.95 20.25
N LEU A 2 4.98 19.59 19.75
CA LEU A 2 6.00 19.01 18.87
C LEU A 2 6.82 17.85 19.47
N SER A 3 7.08 17.85 20.78
CA SER A 3 7.83 16.78 21.46
C SER A 3 7.11 15.42 21.44
N ARG A 4 5.78 15.41 21.35
CA ARG A 4 4.97 14.18 21.25
C ARG A 4 4.95 13.57 19.84
N LEU A 5 5.31 14.33 18.80
CA LEU A 5 5.35 13.89 17.42
C LEU A 5 6.71 13.34 16.99
N ARG A 6 7.80 13.72 17.69
CA ARG A 6 9.17 13.25 17.39
C ARG A 6 9.29 11.73 17.23
N PRO A 7 8.70 10.89 18.12
CA PRO A 7 8.82 9.43 17.97
C PRO A 7 8.12 8.86 16.73
N TYR A 8 7.30 9.64 16.02
CA TYR A 8 6.56 9.22 14.84
C TYR A 8 6.95 9.98 13.57
N LEU A 9 8.05 10.73 13.59
CA LEU A 9 8.44 11.58 12.48
C LEU A 9 8.72 10.77 11.20
N SER A 10 9.42 9.64 11.32
CA SER A 10 9.70 8.76 10.19
C SER A 10 8.42 8.14 9.63
N PHE A 11 7.49 7.74 10.47
CA PHE A 11 6.18 7.25 10.06
C PHE A 11 5.44 8.30 9.20
N TRP A 12 5.33 9.54 9.70
CA TRP A 12 4.63 10.60 8.97
C TRP A 12 5.35 10.99 7.67
N ALA A 13 6.68 11.04 7.69
CA ALA A 13 7.48 11.32 6.50
C ALA A 13 7.24 10.27 5.40
N VAL A 14 7.29 8.98 5.74
CA VAL A 14 7.03 7.88 4.81
C VAL A 14 5.59 7.92 4.29
N CYS A 15 4.62 8.17 5.18
CA CYS A 15 3.21 8.28 4.80
C CYS A 15 3.00 9.41 3.77
N VAL A 16 3.53 10.60 4.04
CA VAL A 16 3.42 11.75 3.13
C VAL A 16 4.12 11.46 1.79
N VAL A 17 5.32 10.89 1.81
CA VAL A 17 6.05 10.53 0.58
C VAL A 17 5.26 9.52 -0.23
N ALA A 18 4.70 8.48 0.39
CA ALA A 18 3.88 7.48 -0.31
C ALA A 18 2.67 8.12 -1.00
N ILE A 19 1.93 9.00 -0.29
CA ILE A 19 0.79 9.72 -0.87
C ILE A 19 1.23 10.63 -2.02
N VAL A 20 2.29 11.40 -1.83
CA VAL A 20 2.77 12.35 -2.85
C VAL A 20 3.22 11.62 -4.11
N VAL A 21 3.98 10.53 -3.98
CA VAL A 21 4.44 9.74 -5.13
C VAL A 21 3.26 9.07 -5.84
N ASP A 22 2.30 8.50 -5.10
CA ASP A 22 1.10 7.91 -5.69
C ASP A 22 0.28 8.95 -6.47
N VAL A 23 -0.01 10.08 -5.86
CA VAL A 23 -0.79 11.15 -6.51
C VAL A 23 -0.03 11.72 -7.72
N ALA A 24 1.26 11.96 -7.61
CA ALA A 24 2.05 12.51 -8.71
C ALA A 24 2.10 11.56 -9.90
N THR A 25 2.32 10.27 -9.66
CA THR A 25 2.35 9.26 -10.74
C THR A 25 0.98 9.09 -11.40
N LYS A 26 -0.11 9.06 -10.64
CA LYS A 26 -1.48 9.04 -11.18
C LYS A 26 -1.79 10.27 -12.03
N LEU A 27 -1.39 11.47 -11.58
CA LEU A 27 -1.58 12.70 -12.36
C LEU A 27 -0.78 12.69 -13.66
N LEU A 28 0.45 12.15 -13.65
CA LEU A 28 1.25 11.97 -14.87
C LEU A 28 0.56 11.03 -15.84
N VAL A 29 0.02 9.92 -15.36
CA VAL A 29 -0.72 8.96 -16.20
C VAL A 29 -1.95 9.61 -16.81
N VAL A 30 -2.78 10.27 -16.00
CA VAL A 30 -3.99 10.97 -16.49
C VAL A 30 -3.66 12.01 -17.55
N ARG A 31 -2.53 12.72 -17.41
CA ARG A 31 -2.12 13.77 -18.33
C ARG A 31 -1.59 13.24 -19.67
N HIS A 32 -0.90 12.10 -19.67
CA HIS A 32 -0.13 11.65 -20.83
C HIS A 32 -0.68 10.39 -21.49
N ILE A 33 -1.53 9.63 -20.81
CA ILE A 33 -2.06 8.35 -21.31
C ILE A 33 -3.58 8.43 -21.40
N PRO A 34 -4.17 8.20 -22.57
CA PRO A 34 -5.63 8.22 -22.75
C PRO A 34 -6.31 7.20 -21.83
N PHE A 35 -7.45 7.57 -21.27
CA PHE A 35 -8.25 6.65 -20.47
C PHE A 35 -8.69 5.43 -21.29
N GLY A 36 -8.58 4.24 -20.73
CA GLY A 36 -8.90 2.98 -21.40
C GLY A 36 -7.73 2.41 -22.23
N ALA A 37 -6.53 2.98 -22.15
CA ALA A 37 -5.31 2.43 -22.76
C ALA A 37 -4.86 1.13 -22.05
N TYR A 38 -5.70 0.11 -22.07
CA TYR A 38 -5.46 -1.17 -21.39
C TYR A 38 -5.59 -2.36 -22.36
N PHE A 39 -6.57 -2.31 -23.26
CA PHE A 39 -6.79 -3.32 -24.30
C PHE A 39 -6.32 -2.74 -25.65
N SER A 40 -5.04 -2.82 -25.90
CA SER A 40 -4.33 -2.05 -26.92
C SER A 40 -4.52 -2.49 -28.36
N ASN A 41 -5.69 -2.93 -28.76
CA ASN A 41 -6.04 -3.01 -30.17
C ASN A 41 -6.59 -1.69 -30.74
N ASP A 42 -6.71 -0.66 -29.90
CA ASP A 42 -7.10 0.68 -30.34
C ASP A 42 -5.83 1.53 -30.60
N PRO A 43 -5.49 1.80 -31.87
CA PRO A 43 -4.33 2.61 -32.22
C PRO A 43 -4.39 4.05 -31.65
N ALA A 44 -5.60 4.53 -31.33
CA ALA A 44 -5.80 5.85 -30.74
C ALA A 44 -5.48 5.93 -29.24
N ARG A 45 -5.32 4.78 -28.59
CA ARG A 45 -5.09 4.68 -27.14
C ARG A 45 -4.01 3.64 -26.79
N PRO A 46 -2.79 3.78 -27.33
CA PRO A 46 -1.75 2.80 -27.05
C PRO A 46 -1.28 2.94 -25.60
N PRO A 47 -1.05 1.81 -24.90
CA PRO A 47 -0.29 1.82 -23.67
C PRO A 47 1.18 2.13 -23.94
N ILE A 48 1.94 2.53 -22.92
CA ILE A 48 3.38 2.71 -23.03
C ILE A 48 4.06 1.42 -22.59
N MET A 49 4.70 0.74 -23.52
CA MET A 49 5.53 -0.43 -23.22
C MET A 49 6.90 0.03 -22.73
N LEU A 50 7.21 -0.21 -21.44
CA LEU A 50 8.53 0.08 -20.88
C LEU A 50 9.51 -1.07 -21.15
N PHE A 51 9.03 -2.30 -20.98
CA PHE A 51 9.75 -3.54 -21.22
C PHE A 51 8.76 -4.58 -21.76
N ASP A 52 9.25 -5.69 -22.28
CA ASP A 52 8.40 -6.78 -22.83
C ASP A 52 7.26 -7.22 -21.91
N ARG A 53 7.42 -7.07 -20.61
CA ARG A 53 6.48 -7.53 -19.59
C ARG A 53 5.96 -6.46 -18.63
N LEU A 54 6.38 -5.21 -18.81
CA LEU A 54 5.96 -4.09 -17.97
C LEU A 54 5.45 -2.96 -18.83
N TRP A 55 4.16 -2.67 -18.70
CA TRP A 55 3.49 -1.65 -19.48
C TRP A 55 2.89 -0.60 -18.54
N ILE A 56 2.79 0.63 -19.03
CA ILE A 56 2.04 1.70 -18.37
C ILE A 56 0.74 1.88 -19.12
N VAL A 57 -0.35 1.67 -18.41
CA VAL A 57 -1.73 1.72 -18.89
C VAL A 57 -2.51 2.82 -18.15
N HIS A 58 -3.76 3.09 -18.54
CA HIS A 58 -4.65 3.97 -17.83
C HIS A 58 -6.01 3.31 -17.66
N VAL A 59 -6.23 2.72 -16.49
CA VAL A 59 -7.44 1.96 -16.16
C VAL A 59 -8.12 2.56 -14.94
N GLY A 60 -9.43 2.61 -14.97
CA GLY A 60 -10.26 2.99 -13.82
C GLY A 60 -10.79 1.76 -13.09
N ASN A 61 -10.38 1.58 -11.83
CA ASN A 61 -10.84 0.50 -10.97
C ASN A 61 -11.96 0.99 -10.03
N LYS A 62 -13.20 0.58 -10.29
CA LYS A 62 -14.38 0.92 -9.47
C LYS A 62 -14.59 -0.04 -8.29
N GLY A 63 -13.96 -1.22 -8.32
CA GLY A 63 -14.12 -2.28 -7.33
C GLY A 63 -12.93 -2.45 -6.39
N ALA A 64 -12.85 -3.63 -5.83
CA ALA A 64 -11.69 -4.13 -5.11
C ALA A 64 -10.69 -4.81 -6.07
N ALA A 65 -9.72 -5.57 -5.52
CA ALA A 65 -8.80 -6.35 -6.32
C ALA A 65 -9.55 -7.25 -7.33
N TRP A 66 -8.98 -7.40 -8.54
CA TRP A 66 -9.58 -8.13 -9.66
C TRP A 66 -10.95 -7.60 -10.14
N GLY A 67 -11.28 -6.33 -9.84
CA GLY A 67 -12.56 -5.74 -10.26
C GLY A 67 -13.79 -6.27 -9.50
N LEU A 68 -13.60 -6.95 -8.37
CA LEU A 68 -14.70 -7.43 -7.53
C LEU A 68 -15.60 -6.25 -7.12
N GLY A 69 -16.89 -6.37 -7.39
CA GLY A 69 -17.89 -5.34 -7.08
C GLY A 69 -17.97 -4.20 -8.11
N ALA A 70 -17.25 -4.27 -9.23
CA ALA A 70 -17.25 -3.20 -10.25
C ALA A 70 -18.62 -2.94 -10.90
N GLU A 71 -19.55 -3.89 -10.84
CA GLU A 71 -20.93 -3.75 -11.33
C GLU A 71 -21.83 -2.90 -10.42
N HIS A 72 -21.42 -2.73 -9.17
CA HIS A 72 -22.15 -1.95 -8.18
C HIS A 72 -21.28 -0.79 -7.67
N ASP A 73 -21.87 0.28 -7.16
CA ASP A 73 -21.11 1.33 -6.50
C ASP A 73 -20.66 0.88 -5.09
N VAL A 74 -19.59 0.09 -5.05
CA VAL A 74 -19.00 -0.39 -3.80
C VAL A 74 -18.03 0.61 -3.16
N ARG A 75 -17.84 1.81 -3.75
CA ARG A 75 -16.92 2.85 -3.25
C ARG A 75 -17.16 3.22 -1.78
N PRO A 76 -18.41 3.50 -1.34
CA PRO A 76 -18.66 3.85 0.06
C PRO A 76 -18.26 2.74 1.02
N PHE A 77 -18.53 1.49 0.64
CA PHE A 77 -18.12 0.32 1.43
C PHE A 77 -16.59 0.18 1.49
N LEU A 78 -15.88 0.35 0.38
CA LEU A 78 -14.42 0.26 0.35
C LEU A 78 -13.76 1.40 1.13
N ILE A 79 -14.31 2.62 1.08
CA ILE A 79 -13.86 3.74 1.90
C ILE A 79 -14.06 3.41 3.39
N PHE A 80 -15.25 2.97 3.77
CA PHE A 80 -15.55 2.58 5.16
C PHE A 80 -14.61 1.49 5.64
N LEU A 81 -14.41 0.43 4.86
CA LEU A 81 -13.50 -0.67 5.19
C LEU A 81 -12.06 -0.17 5.38
N ALA A 82 -11.56 0.65 4.47
CA ALA A 82 -10.23 1.23 4.57
C ALA A 82 -10.06 2.07 5.85
N LEU A 83 -11.02 2.94 6.14
CA LEU A 83 -11.02 3.76 7.36
C LEU A 83 -11.13 2.91 8.64
N ALA A 84 -11.94 1.86 8.63
CA ALA A 84 -12.05 0.92 9.74
C ALA A 84 -10.72 0.19 10.01
N VAL A 85 -10.06 -0.28 8.95
CA VAL A 85 -8.73 -0.91 9.06
C VAL A 85 -7.70 0.10 9.58
N LEU A 86 -7.69 1.33 9.06
CA LEU A 86 -6.78 2.37 9.55
C LEU A 86 -7.02 2.71 11.03
N ALA A 87 -8.28 2.78 11.47
CA ALA A 87 -8.64 3.01 12.87
C ALA A 87 -8.18 1.85 13.77
N LEU A 88 -8.37 0.60 13.32
CA LEU A 88 -7.92 -0.60 14.00
C LEU A 88 -6.40 -0.62 14.16
N VAL A 89 -5.68 -0.40 13.07
CA VAL A 89 -4.22 -0.29 13.04
C VAL A 89 -3.74 0.83 13.97
N TRP A 90 -4.38 1.99 13.94
CA TRP A 90 -4.07 3.11 14.83
C TRP A 90 -4.32 2.79 16.30
N ARG A 91 -5.36 2.00 16.61
CA ARG A 91 -5.66 1.56 17.99
C ARG A 91 -4.52 0.72 18.57
N TRP A 92 -3.89 -0.12 17.75
CA TRP A 92 -2.77 -0.99 18.15
C TRP A 92 -1.40 -0.49 17.72
N ARG A 93 -1.26 0.79 17.38
CA ARG A 93 0.00 1.36 16.87
C ARG A 93 1.20 1.26 17.81
N GLN A 94 0.97 1.21 19.14
CA GLN A 94 2.06 1.26 20.12
C GLN A 94 3.04 0.08 19.97
N PRO A 95 2.61 -1.19 20.06
CA PRO A 95 3.51 -2.31 19.82
C PRO A 95 4.08 -2.30 18.41
N LEU A 96 3.25 -1.94 17.42
CA LEU A 96 3.63 -1.99 16.01
C LEU A 96 4.70 -0.95 15.64
N LEU A 97 4.69 0.23 16.23
CA LEU A 97 5.59 1.34 15.91
C LEU A 97 6.82 1.42 16.81
N ARG A 98 6.78 0.85 18.02
CA ARG A 98 7.85 0.97 19.00
C ARG A 98 8.67 -0.30 19.17
N GLU A 99 8.04 -1.45 19.10
CA GLU A 99 8.69 -2.74 19.39
C GLU A 99 9.38 -3.33 18.16
N LEU A 100 8.89 -3.01 16.95
CA LEU A 100 9.47 -3.54 15.72
C LEU A 100 10.43 -2.54 15.07
N GLN A 101 11.69 -2.92 14.94
CA GLN A 101 12.66 -2.19 14.10
C GLN A 101 12.08 -2.08 12.68
N GLY A 102 11.91 -0.83 12.15
CA GLY A 102 11.28 -0.61 10.84
C GLY A 102 9.75 -0.61 10.84
N GLY A 103 9.08 -0.79 11.99
CA GLY A 103 7.64 -0.68 12.09
C GLY A 103 7.09 0.64 11.55
N GLN A 104 7.81 1.76 11.76
CA GLN A 104 7.41 3.06 11.22
C GLN A 104 7.43 3.11 9.69
N LEU A 105 8.40 2.46 9.03
CA LEU A 105 8.45 2.35 7.58
C LEU A 105 7.27 1.50 7.05
N ALA A 106 7.08 0.32 7.60
CA ALA A 106 6.00 -0.59 7.23
C ALA A 106 4.63 0.09 7.33
N PHE A 107 4.39 0.73 8.48
CA PHE A 107 3.12 1.43 8.74
C PHE A 107 2.96 2.70 7.92
N GLY A 108 4.01 3.48 7.72
CA GLY A 108 3.98 4.67 6.86
C GLY A 108 3.59 4.33 5.43
N LEU A 109 4.17 3.25 4.87
CA LEU A 109 3.82 2.74 3.55
C LEU A 109 2.37 2.25 3.49
N PHE A 110 1.96 1.43 4.46
CA PHE A 110 0.59 0.89 4.52
C PHE A 110 -0.46 2.00 4.63
N VAL A 111 -0.29 2.93 5.56
CA VAL A 111 -1.23 4.03 5.79
C VAL A 111 -1.23 4.99 4.60
N GLY A 112 -0.04 5.37 4.09
CA GLY A 112 0.09 6.27 2.95
C GLY A 112 -0.53 5.70 1.68
N GLY A 113 -0.27 4.44 1.36
CA GLY A 113 -0.91 3.75 0.23
C GLY A 113 -2.43 3.65 0.39
N THR A 114 -2.91 3.24 1.58
CA THR A 114 -4.35 3.16 1.84
C THR A 114 -5.02 4.53 1.64
N LEU A 115 -4.43 5.61 2.16
CA LEU A 115 -4.95 6.97 2.00
C LEU A 115 -4.90 7.46 0.54
N GLY A 116 -3.89 7.07 -0.25
CA GLY A 116 -3.84 7.34 -1.68
C GLY A 116 -5.06 6.79 -2.43
N ASN A 117 -5.38 5.52 -2.20
CA ASN A 117 -6.55 4.88 -2.81
C ASN A 117 -7.89 5.35 -2.24
N VAL A 118 -7.94 5.75 -0.96
CA VAL A 118 -9.13 6.39 -0.37
C VAL A 118 -9.38 7.75 -1.00
N ARG A 119 -8.32 8.55 -1.21
CA ARG A 119 -8.40 9.84 -1.89
C ARG A 119 -9.04 9.70 -3.27
N ASP A 120 -8.60 8.77 -4.08
CA ASP A 120 -9.16 8.57 -5.42
C ASP A 120 -10.65 8.23 -5.36
N ARG A 121 -11.08 7.41 -4.40
CA ARG A 121 -12.49 7.06 -4.20
C ARG A 121 -13.35 8.20 -3.65
N LEU A 122 -12.75 9.13 -2.92
CA LEU A 122 -13.47 10.31 -2.37
C LEU A 122 -13.64 11.42 -3.41
N PHE A 123 -12.62 11.62 -4.27
CA PHE A 123 -12.58 12.78 -5.19
C PHE A 123 -12.74 12.37 -6.65
N GLY A 124 -12.78 11.07 -6.96
CA GLY A 124 -12.97 10.51 -8.28
C GLY A 124 -14.00 9.39 -8.31
N ASP A 125 -14.32 8.92 -9.51
CA ASP A 125 -15.27 7.82 -9.73
C ASP A 125 -14.61 6.44 -9.62
N HIS A 126 -13.28 6.38 -9.65
CA HIS A 126 -12.49 5.15 -9.67
C HIS A 126 -11.07 5.40 -9.15
N VAL A 127 -10.40 4.33 -8.76
CA VAL A 127 -8.95 4.36 -8.53
C VAL A 127 -8.24 4.26 -9.87
N ILE A 128 -7.15 5.03 -10.04
CA ILE A 128 -6.33 5.01 -11.25
C ILE A 128 -5.27 3.94 -11.10
N ASP A 129 -5.37 2.88 -11.91
CA ASP A 129 -4.40 1.79 -11.99
C ASP A 129 -3.61 1.90 -13.30
N PHE A 130 -2.27 1.76 -13.20
CA PHE A 130 -1.42 2.07 -14.35
C PHE A 130 -0.21 1.17 -14.53
N ILE A 131 0.16 0.36 -13.55
CA ILE A 131 1.25 -0.62 -13.67
C ILE A 131 0.65 -1.94 -14.10
N ASP A 132 1.01 -2.41 -15.30
CA ASP A 132 0.51 -3.62 -15.90
C ASP A 132 1.65 -4.61 -16.15
N VAL A 133 1.62 -5.75 -15.47
CA VAL A 133 2.67 -6.77 -15.51
C VAL A 133 2.17 -8.01 -16.26
N HIS A 134 2.88 -8.36 -17.32
CA HIS A 134 2.58 -9.50 -18.19
C HIS A 134 3.52 -10.66 -17.86
N LEU A 135 3.01 -11.69 -17.21
CA LEU A 135 3.73 -12.95 -17.01
C LEU A 135 3.46 -13.91 -18.20
N PRO A 136 4.30 -14.93 -18.43
CA PRO A 136 4.15 -15.79 -19.61
C PRO A 136 2.78 -16.44 -19.77
N TYR A 137 2.12 -16.76 -18.67
CA TYR A 137 0.83 -17.48 -18.64
C TYR A 137 -0.25 -16.74 -17.86
N TYR A 138 0.06 -15.53 -17.36
CA TYR A 138 -0.86 -14.78 -16.51
C TYR A 138 -0.61 -13.28 -16.62
N ARG A 139 -1.65 -12.51 -16.89
CA ARG A 139 -1.59 -11.06 -16.81
C ARG A 139 -2.02 -10.63 -15.42
N PHE A 140 -1.10 -9.98 -14.69
CA PHE A 140 -1.42 -9.48 -13.37
C PHE A 140 -2.39 -8.28 -13.53
N PRO A 141 -3.46 -8.19 -12.70
CA PRO A 141 -4.33 -7.03 -12.75
C PRO A 141 -3.53 -5.73 -12.60
N ALA A 142 -3.88 -4.72 -13.37
CA ALA A 142 -3.21 -3.43 -13.24
C ALA A 142 -3.35 -2.89 -11.81
N PHE A 143 -2.31 -2.23 -11.33
CA PHE A 143 -2.21 -1.67 -9.99
C PHE A 143 -1.47 -0.33 -10.01
N ASN A 144 -1.30 0.31 -8.86
CA ASN A 144 -0.67 1.62 -8.71
C ASN A 144 0.39 1.65 -7.60
N VAL A 145 0.97 2.83 -7.36
CA VAL A 145 1.98 3.01 -6.31
C VAL A 145 1.38 2.79 -4.92
N ALA A 146 0.14 3.21 -4.67
CA ALA A 146 -0.52 2.99 -3.39
C ALA A 146 -0.64 1.49 -3.05
N ASP A 147 -1.03 0.66 -4.03
CA ASP A 147 -1.11 -0.80 -3.86
C ASP A 147 0.26 -1.41 -3.58
N SER A 148 1.30 -0.94 -4.31
CA SER A 148 2.68 -1.34 -4.06
C SER A 148 3.12 -0.99 -2.63
N CYS A 149 2.81 0.22 -2.16
CA CYS A 149 3.11 0.65 -0.79
C CYS A 149 2.39 -0.22 0.25
N ILE A 150 1.12 -0.55 0.04
CA ILE A 150 0.35 -1.43 0.93
C ILE A 150 1.02 -2.81 0.99
N CYS A 151 1.30 -3.43 -0.17
CA CYS A 151 1.89 -4.76 -0.23
C CYS A 151 3.29 -4.81 0.39
N VAL A 152 4.15 -3.84 0.06
CA VAL A 152 5.51 -3.74 0.63
C VAL A 152 5.46 -3.47 2.13
N GLY A 153 4.59 -2.57 2.59
CA GLY A 153 4.40 -2.28 4.00
C GLY A 153 3.98 -3.51 4.81
N VAL A 154 3.00 -4.26 4.32
CA VAL A 154 2.56 -5.53 4.94
C VAL A 154 3.68 -6.57 4.90
N GLY A 155 4.40 -6.71 3.80
CA GLY A 155 5.53 -7.64 3.67
C GLY A 155 6.66 -7.34 4.68
N ILE A 156 7.04 -6.06 4.81
CA ILE A 156 8.04 -5.62 5.80
C ILE A 156 7.55 -5.97 7.21
N TYR A 157 6.29 -5.65 7.53
CA TYR A 157 5.72 -5.96 8.84
C TYR A 157 5.78 -7.45 9.18
N ILE A 158 5.36 -8.32 8.26
CA ILE A 158 5.38 -9.78 8.45
C ILE A 158 6.81 -10.28 8.71
N ILE A 159 7.78 -9.86 7.88
CA ILE A 159 9.18 -10.27 8.02
C ILE A 159 9.74 -9.85 9.37
N MET A 160 9.46 -8.62 9.79
CA MET A 160 9.98 -8.06 11.05
C MET A 160 9.34 -8.69 12.27
N SER A 161 8.02 -8.92 12.23
CA SER A 161 7.29 -9.62 13.28
C SER A 161 7.85 -11.03 13.49
N TYR A 162 8.04 -11.79 12.38
CA TYR A 162 8.63 -13.11 12.45
C TYR A 162 10.03 -13.11 13.06
N ARG A 163 10.89 -12.15 12.65
CA ARG A 163 12.26 -12.02 13.20
C ARG A 163 12.25 -11.66 14.67
N HIS A 164 11.38 -10.75 15.09
CA HIS A 164 11.22 -10.36 16.50
C HIS A 164 10.80 -11.55 17.37
N ASP A 165 9.78 -12.30 16.95
CA ASP A 165 9.28 -13.46 17.67
C ASP A 165 10.33 -14.57 17.76
N ARG A 166 11.11 -14.75 16.70
CA ARG A 166 12.22 -15.72 16.69
C ARG A 166 13.30 -15.36 17.72
N LEU A 167 13.78 -14.11 17.71
CA LEU A 167 14.81 -13.63 18.64
C LEU A 167 14.32 -13.71 20.08
N ARG A 168 13.06 -13.38 20.35
CA ARG A 168 12.44 -13.49 21.66
C ARG A 168 12.44 -14.96 22.15
N ARG A 169 12.07 -15.91 21.30
CA ARG A 169 12.10 -17.34 21.65
C ARG A 169 13.52 -17.84 21.94
N GLU A 170 14.50 -17.44 21.13
CA GLU A 170 15.92 -17.80 21.35
C GLU A 170 16.43 -17.23 22.70
N ALA A 171 16.04 -15.99 23.05
CA ALA A 171 16.40 -15.38 24.33
C ALA A 171 15.77 -16.11 25.52
N ILE A 172 14.50 -16.52 25.48
CA ILE A 172 13.82 -17.29 26.52
C ILE A 172 14.53 -18.64 26.74
N VAL A 173 14.86 -19.34 25.65
CA VAL A 173 15.57 -20.63 25.74
C VAL A 173 16.95 -20.47 26.36
N SER A 174 17.69 -19.42 26.01
CA SER A 174 19.03 -19.14 26.53
C SER A 174 19.06 -18.73 28.01
N HIS A 175 17.99 -18.19 28.54
CA HIS A 175 17.86 -17.75 29.96
C HIS A 175 17.08 -18.72 30.85
N GLY A 176 16.93 -19.99 30.44
CA GLY A 176 16.33 -21.03 31.26
C GLY A 176 14.83 -20.95 31.45
N GLY A 177 14.12 -20.24 30.56
CA GLY A 177 12.65 -20.19 30.55
C GLY A 177 12.05 -18.97 31.29
N GLU A 178 12.85 -18.03 31.79
CA GLU A 178 12.35 -16.75 32.28
C GLU A 178 12.19 -15.74 31.15
N ASP A 179 11.05 -15.05 31.11
CA ASP A 179 10.85 -13.96 30.13
C ASP A 179 11.92 -12.86 30.37
N PRO A 180 12.63 -12.42 29.30
CA PRO A 180 13.56 -11.31 29.42
C PRO A 180 12.84 -10.04 29.90
N PRO A 181 13.49 -9.18 30.72
CA PRO A 181 12.86 -7.98 31.23
C PRO A 181 12.35 -7.11 30.06
N ALA A 182 11.11 -6.63 30.17
CA ALA A 182 10.50 -5.75 29.20
C ALA A 182 11.34 -4.49 29.03
N GLY A 183 12.12 -4.37 27.97
CA GLY A 183 12.91 -3.17 27.66
C GLY A 183 14.39 -3.38 27.32
N ALA A 184 14.85 -4.61 27.03
CA ALA A 184 16.21 -4.86 26.53
C ALA A 184 16.29 -4.69 25.00
#